data_1cb5801addc204f082cc5ff7f0291f49
#
_entry.id   1cb5801addc204f082cc5ff7f0291f49
#
_cell.length_a   1.000
_cell.length_b   1.000
_cell.length_c   1.000
_cell.angle_alpha   90.00
_cell.angle_beta   90.00
_cell.angle_gamma   90.00
#
_symmetry.space_group_name_H-M   'P 1'
#
loop_
_entity.id
_entity.type
_entity.pdbx_description
1 polymer ?
#
loop_
_entity_poly.entity_id
_entity_poly.type
_entity_poly.pdbx_seq_one_letter_code
_entity_poly.pdbx_strand_id
1 'polypeptide(L)'
;RRLRARVDAMGREVLLLGEAIQPVQEAAPYLAKDELHGAFNFVLTAHLFAAVASGSTRQLGACLDEAEQAVEGPRWALPLRNHDELWLGDGHLIPDEVIQSIRVGLPQGQGHWLNWGINRRLAPLLNGDPRSNRLLHGLIYSLPGMPCLYYGDELGMGDWPGLRDRDPNRTPMAWTP
;
A
#
# COMPACT_ATOMS: atom_id res chain seq x y z
N ARG A 1 1.65 -18.94 14.90
CA ARG A 1 1.16 -20.34 15.10
C ARG A 1 0.09 -20.42 16.20
N ARG A 2 0.38 -20.09 17.46
CA ARG A 2 -0.62 -20.19 18.52
C ARG A 2 -1.88 -19.35 18.25
N LEU A 3 -1.71 -18.11 17.77
CA LEU A 3 -2.83 -17.24 17.41
C LEU A 3 -3.62 -17.85 16.24
N ARG A 4 -2.96 -18.34 15.21
CA ARG A 4 -3.58 -18.98 14.06
C ARG A 4 -4.42 -20.18 14.49
N ALA A 5 -3.86 -21.11 15.24
CA ALA A 5 -4.58 -22.28 15.75
C ALA A 5 -5.81 -21.89 16.58
N ARG A 6 -5.72 -20.79 17.36
CA ARG A 6 -6.86 -20.29 18.15
C ARG A 6 -7.96 -19.74 17.25
N VAL A 7 -7.59 -19.01 16.20
CA VAL A 7 -8.55 -18.47 15.22
C VAL A 7 -9.22 -19.58 14.44
N ASP A 8 -8.47 -20.56 13.97
CA ASP A 8 -9.00 -21.71 13.24
C ASP A 8 -10.00 -22.51 14.11
N ALA A 9 -9.71 -22.63 15.41
CA ALA A 9 -10.60 -23.31 16.37
C ALA A 9 -11.92 -22.55 16.69
N MET A 10 -12.05 -21.29 16.26
CA MET A 10 -13.29 -20.52 16.48
C MET A 10 -14.44 -20.95 15.56
N GLY A 11 -14.17 -21.74 14.52
CA GLY A 11 -15.17 -22.17 13.54
C GLY A 11 -15.84 -21.04 12.77
N ARG A 12 -15.15 -19.90 12.65
CA ARG A 12 -15.59 -18.71 11.92
C ARG A 12 -14.57 -18.38 10.83
N GLU A 13 -15.03 -17.79 9.75
CA GLU A 13 -14.14 -17.22 8.73
C GLU A 13 -13.47 -15.96 9.28
N VAL A 14 -12.23 -16.08 9.70
CA VAL A 14 -11.41 -14.97 10.22
C VAL A 14 -10.10 -14.92 9.48
N LEU A 15 -9.80 -13.77 8.91
CA LEU A 15 -8.53 -13.51 8.23
C LEU A 15 -7.56 -12.85 9.23
N LEU A 16 -6.40 -13.44 9.40
CA LEU A 16 -5.25 -12.83 10.08
C LEU A 16 -4.37 -12.15 9.04
N LEU A 17 -4.40 -10.83 9.03
CA LEU A 17 -3.61 -9.99 8.13
C LEU A 17 -2.49 -9.32 8.92
N GLY A 18 -1.25 -9.51 8.49
CA GLY A 18 -0.06 -8.88 9.07
C GLY A 18 0.13 -7.47 8.54
N GLU A 19 0.33 -6.52 9.44
CA GLU A 19 0.72 -5.15 9.11
C GLU A 19 2.12 -4.90 9.64
N ALA A 20 3.11 -5.13 8.77
CA ALA A 20 4.53 -4.91 9.08
C ALA A 20 5.26 -4.42 7.84
N ILE A 21 6.16 -3.48 8.02
CA ILE A 21 7.02 -2.96 6.95
C ILE A 21 8.35 -3.71 7.04
N GLN A 22 8.52 -4.69 6.17
CA GLN A 22 9.68 -5.57 6.12
C GLN A 22 10.03 -5.93 4.67
N PRO A 23 11.28 -6.32 4.38
CA PRO A 23 11.61 -6.98 3.13
C PRO A 23 10.72 -8.21 2.91
N VAL A 24 10.39 -8.49 1.66
CA VAL A 24 9.53 -9.61 1.28
C VAL A 24 10.04 -10.94 1.85
N GLN A 25 11.37 -11.16 1.83
CA GLN A 25 12.00 -12.39 2.34
C GLN A 25 11.87 -12.53 3.86
N GLU A 26 11.86 -11.43 4.60
CA GLU A 26 11.66 -11.44 6.06
C GLU A 26 10.20 -11.59 6.45
N ALA A 27 9.28 -11.09 5.62
CA ALA A 27 7.84 -11.20 5.83
C ALA A 27 7.29 -12.58 5.42
N ALA A 28 7.86 -13.21 4.39
CA ALA A 28 7.40 -14.48 3.83
C ALA A 28 7.27 -15.64 4.86
N PRO A 29 8.19 -15.83 5.84
CA PRO A 29 8.04 -16.86 6.86
C PRO A 29 6.76 -16.73 7.70
N TYR A 30 6.26 -15.50 7.90
CA TYR A 30 5.00 -15.26 8.61
C TYR A 30 3.75 -15.59 7.78
N LEU A 31 3.93 -15.90 6.50
CA LEU A 31 2.89 -16.36 5.59
C LEU A 31 2.91 -17.86 5.38
N ALA A 32 3.66 -18.61 6.18
CA ALA A 32 3.62 -20.06 6.19
C ALA A 32 2.21 -20.58 6.49
N LYS A 33 1.95 -21.85 6.17
CA LYS A 33 0.61 -22.45 6.20
C LYS A 33 -0.11 -22.32 7.56
N ASP A 34 0.65 -22.32 8.66
CA ASP A 34 0.17 -22.28 10.05
C ASP A 34 0.40 -20.91 10.73
N GLU A 35 0.74 -19.88 9.95
CA GLU A 35 0.98 -18.52 10.41
C GLU A 35 -0.15 -17.57 9.94
N LEU A 36 0.17 -16.36 9.49
CA LEU A 36 -0.81 -15.39 8.97
C LEU A 36 -1.45 -15.88 7.65
N HIS A 37 -2.65 -15.41 7.38
CA HIS A 37 -3.32 -15.69 6.12
C HIS A 37 -2.77 -14.80 4.99
N GLY A 38 -2.39 -13.57 5.32
CA GLY A 38 -1.81 -12.59 4.41
C GLY A 38 -1.03 -11.52 5.15
N ALA A 39 -0.30 -10.70 4.41
CA ALA A 39 0.39 -9.51 4.92
C ALA A 39 0.37 -8.39 3.89
N PHE A 40 0.41 -7.16 4.34
CA PHE A 40 0.56 -6.00 3.46
C PHE A 40 1.93 -5.97 2.81
N ASN A 41 1.96 -5.69 1.50
CA ASN A 41 3.18 -5.44 0.75
C ASN A 41 3.33 -3.94 0.45
N PHE A 42 3.83 -3.18 1.42
CA PHE A 42 4.06 -1.74 1.28
C PHE A 42 5.22 -1.42 0.32
N VAL A 43 6.17 -2.33 0.19
CA VAL A 43 7.30 -2.19 -0.76
C VAL A 43 6.77 -2.17 -2.18
N LEU A 44 5.88 -3.11 -2.53
CA LEU A 44 5.24 -3.14 -3.85
C LEU A 44 4.39 -1.88 -4.10
N THR A 45 3.70 -1.37 -3.08
CA THR A 45 2.95 -0.11 -3.19
C THR A 45 3.85 1.05 -3.62
N ALA A 46 5.02 1.22 -3.00
CA ALA A 46 5.97 2.26 -3.39
C ALA A 46 6.44 2.11 -4.86
N HIS A 47 6.70 0.87 -5.29
CA HIS A 47 7.10 0.60 -6.69
C HIS A 47 5.96 0.88 -7.70
N LEU A 48 4.70 0.64 -7.33
CA LEU A 48 3.54 1.03 -8.14
C LEU A 48 3.48 2.54 -8.35
N PHE A 49 3.62 3.32 -7.27
CA PHE A 49 3.66 4.78 -7.37
C PHE A 49 4.85 5.29 -8.18
N ALA A 50 6.03 4.70 -8.01
CA ALA A 50 7.21 5.06 -8.78
C ALA A 50 7.03 4.74 -10.28
N ALA A 51 6.41 3.62 -10.62
CA ALA A 51 6.14 3.24 -12.00
C ALA A 51 5.20 4.25 -12.68
N VAL A 52 4.13 4.66 -12.01
CA VAL A 52 3.21 5.69 -12.52
C VAL A 52 3.90 7.05 -12.61
N ALA A 53 4.70 7.42 -11.62
CA ALA A 53 5.40 8.70 -11.57
C ALA A 53 6.49 8.86 -12.64
N SER A 54 7.22 7.78 -12.93
CA SER A 54 8.34 7.78 -13.89
C SER A 54 7.96 7.30 -15.29
N GLY A 55 6.81 6.63 -15.45
CA GLY A 55 6.45 5.93 -16.68
C GLY A 55 7.30 4.69 -16.98
N SER A 56 8.00 4.14 -15.98
CA SER A 56 8.86 2.95 -16.12
C SER A 56 8.43 1.82 -15.20
N THR A 57 8.24 0.65 -15.75
CA THR A 57 7.82 -0.57 -15.01
C THR A 57 8.96 -1.48 -14.60
N ARG A 58 10.21 -1.12 -14.91
CA ARG A 58 11.38 -2.00 -14.71
C ARG A 58 11.51 -2.47 -13.25
N GLN A 59 11.47 -1.54 -12.31
CA GLN A 59 11.62 -1.84 -10.89
C GLN A 59 10.38 -2.52 -10.31
N LEU A 60 9.20 -2.17 -10.82
CA LEU A 60 7.95 -2.82 -10.46
C LEU A 60 7.96 -4.30 -10.84
N GLY A 61 8.43 -4.64 -12.06
CA GLY A 61 8.54 -6.03 -12.51
C GLY A 61 9.41 -6.87 -11.58
N ALA A 62 10.61 -6.38 -11.26
CA ALA A 62 11.52 -7.08 -10.33
C ALA A 62 10.91 -7.27 -8.92
N CYS A 63 10.21 -6.26 -8.42
CA CYS A 63 9.53 -6.35 -7.12
C CYS A 63 8.37 -7.36 -7.12
N LEU A 64 7.65 -7.46 -8.23
CA LEU A 64 6.59 -8.47 -8.41
C LEU A 64 7.15 -9.88 -8.45
N ASP A 65 8.20 -10.11 -9.24
CA ASP A 65 8.88 -11.41 -9.35
C ASP A 65 9.39 -11.87 -7.96
N GLU A 66 9.96 -10.96 -7.19
CA GLU A 66 10.42 -11.23 -5.82
C GLU A 66 9.25 -11.62 -4.89
N ALA A 67 8.15 -10.89 -4.96
CA ALA A 67 6.97 -11.14 -4.14
C ALA A 67 6.30 -12.49 -4.49
N GLU A 68 6.24 -12.86 -5.76
CA GLU A 68 5.69 -14.14 -6.21
C GLU A 68 6.56 -15.32 -5.83
N GLN A 69 7.89 -15.17 -5.91
CA GLN A 69 8.84 -16.22 -5.54
C GLN A 69 8.88 -16.48 -4.03
N ALA A 70 8.58 -15.47 -3.23
CA ALA A 70 8.68 -15.57 -1.78
C ALA A 70 7.54 -16.35 -1.12
N VAL A 71 6.35 -16.38 -1.72
CA VAL A 71 5.14 -16.99 -1.12
C VAL A 71 4.29 -17.68 -2.16
N GLU A 72 3.81 -18.87 -1.83
CA GLU A 72 2.87 -19.59 -2.67
C GLU A 72 1.46 -18.95 -2.61
N GLY A 73 0.94 -18.57 -3.77
CA GLY A 73 -0.40 -18.02 -3.93
C GLY A 73 -0.57 -16.55 -3.51
N PRO A 74 -1.78 -16.01 -3.64
CA PRO A 74 -2.05 -14.56 -3.50
C PRO A 74 -2.18 -14.13 -2.03
N ARG A 75 -1.11 -14.21 -1.27
CA ARG A 75 -1.10 -13.88 0.17
C ARG A 75 -0.71 -12.44 0.49
N TRP A 76 -0.25 -11.68 -0.51
CA TRP A 76 0.07 -10.27 -0.33
C TRP A 76 -1.17 -9.41 -0.44
N ALA A 77 -1.43 -8.60 0.56
CA ALA A 77 -2.43 -7.54 0.51
C ALA A 77 -1.81 -6.29 -0.14
N LEU A 78 -2.49 -5.77 -1.15
CA LEU A 78 -2.00 -4.70 -2.01
C LEU A 78 -2.79 -3.40 -1.78
N PRO A 79 -2.41 -2.55 -0.82
CA PRO A 79 -3.02 -1.25 -0.64
C PRO A 79 -2.42 -0.24 -1.60
N LEU A 80 -3.21 0.72 -2.10
CA LEU A 80 -2.67 1.97 -2.66
C LEU A 80 -2.38 2.95 -1.53
N ARG A 81 -3.34 3.09 -0.65
CA ARG A 81 -3.25 3.90 0.56
C ARG A 81 -3.83 3.12 1.73
N ASN A 82 -3.51 3.56 2.92
CA ASN A 82 -4.13 3.13 4.18
C ASN A 82 -4.31 4.34 5.11
N HIS A 83 -4.55 4.08 6.38
CA HIS A 83 -4.72 5.09 7.42
C HIS A 83 -3.42 5.80 7.83
N ASP A 84 -2.28 5.32 7.35
CA ASP A 84 -0.96 5.89 7.60
C ASP A 84 -0.42 6.62 6.36
N GLU A 85 0.79 7.17 6.45
CA GLU A 85 1.49 7.75 5.32
C GLU A 85 1.79 6.72 4.22
N LEU A 86 1.88 7.14 2.97
CA LEU A 86 2.49 6.34 1.91
C LEU A 86 3.95 6.12 2.31
N TRP A 87 4.23 4.96 2.86
CA TRP A 87 5.55 4.65 3.36
C TRP A 87 6.56 4.54 2.23
N LEU A 88 7.64 5.29 2.32
CA LEU A 88 8.73 5.33 1.35
C LEU A 88 10.06 4.88 1.96
N GLY A 89 10.03 4.51 3.24
CA GLY A 89 11.18 3.96 3.94
C GLY A 89 12.15 5.00 4.48
N ASP A 90 13.11 4.45 5.15
CA ASP A 90 14.25 5.15 5.74
C ASP A 90 15.52 5.04 4.87
N GLY A 91 15.37 4.65 3.59
CA GLY A 91 16.46 4.43 2.64
C GLY A 91 17.00 2.99 2.62
N HIS A 92 16.48 2.08 3.46
CA HIS A 92 16.95 0.69 3.51
C HIS A 92 16.11 -0.29 2.70
N LEU A 93 14.78 -0.11 2.66
CA LEU A 93 13.87 -1.04 1.99
C LEU A 93 13.44 -0.60 0.59
N ILE A 94 13.34 0.70 0.37
CA ILE A 94 12.98 1.28 -0.92
C ILE A 94 14.22 1.94 -1.51
N PRO A 95 14.65 1.56 -2.71
CA PRO A 95 15.79 2.20 -3.38
C PRO A 95 15.58 3.72 -3.55
N ASP A 96 16.64 4.49 -3.36
CA ASP A 96 16.60 5.96 -3.49
C ASP A 96 16.02 6.43 -4.83
N GLU A 97 16.30 5.73 -5.89
CA GLU A 97 15.77 6.01 -7.24
C GLU A 97 14.24 5.86 -7.31
N VAL A 98 13.65 4.93 -6.57
CA VAL A 98 12.19 4.76 -6.44
C VAL A 98 11.61 5.96 -5.69
N ILE A 99 12.23 6.33 -4.58
CA ILE A 99 11.81 7.49 -3.77
C ILE A 99 11.91 8.78 -4.60
N GLN A 100 12.99 8.97 -5.34
CA GLN A 100 13.18 10.15 -6.19
C GLN A 100 12.17 10.19 -7.34
N SER A 101 11.85 9.04 -7.96
CA SER A 101 10.81 8.97 -8.98
C SER A 101 9.46 9.45 -8.46
N ILE A 102 9.09 9.05 -7.24
CA ILE A 102 7.86 9.49 -6.59
C ILE A 102 7.91 11.00 -6.27
N ARG A 103 9.02 11.48 -5.72
CA ARG A 103 9.18 12.91 -5.38
C ARG A 103 9.06 13.82 -6.59
N VAL A 104 9.64 13.43 -7.72
CA VAL A 104 9.62 14.23 -8.95
C VAL A 104 8.27 14.08 -9.67
N GLY A 105 7.77 12.87 -9.83
CA GLY A 105 6.57 12.58 -10.60
C GLY A 105 5.26 12.86 -9.86
N LEU A 106 5.29 12.90 -8.52
CA LEU A 106 4.13 13.23 -7.69
C LEU A 106 4.41 14.43 -6.78
N PRO A 107 4.57 15.64 -7.35
CA PRO A 107 4.95 16.84 -6.60
C PRO A 107 3.91 17.25 -5.55
N GLN A 108 2.68 16.80 -5.68
CA GLN A 108 1.61 17.04 -4.71
C GLN A 108 1.86 16.38 -3.34
N GLY A 109 2.76 15.42 -3.26
CA GLY A 109 3.23 14.83 -2.01
C GLY A 109 4.24 15.68 -1.26
N GLN A 110 4.89 16.63 -1.93
CA GLN A 110 5.89 17.49 -1.30
C GLN A 110 5.22 18.44 -0.29
N GLY A 111 5.87 18.62 0.86
CA GLY A 111 5.28 19.39 1.96
C GLY A 111 4.31 18.59 2.85
N HIS A 112 3.99 17.36 2.50
CA HIS A 112 3.13 16.46 3.27
C HIS A 112 3.90 15.27 3.87
N TRP A 113 5.22 15.43 4.08
CA TRP A 113 6.04 14.41 4.73
C TRP A 113 5.66 14.30 6.20
N LEU A 114 5.43 13.06 6.62
CA LEU A 114 5.23 12.68 8.00
C LEU A 114 6.04 11.40 8.24
N ASN A 115 6.85 11.38 9.30
CA ASN A 115 7.72 10.24 9.60
C ASN A 115 8.52 9.77 8.36
N TRP A 116 8.16 8.62 7.79
CA TRP A 116 8.89 7.94 6.72
C TRP A 116 8.18 7.99 5.36
N GLY A 117 7.21 8.89 5.18
CA GLY A 117 6.43 8.89 3.94
C GLY A 117 5.56 10.10 3.71
N ILE A 118 4.62 9.98 2.78
CA ILE A 118 3.73 11.07 2.37
C ILE A 118 2.35 10.88 3.00
N ASN A 119 1.96 11.82 3.83
CA ASN A 119 0.66 11.84 4.49
C ASN A 119 -0.38 12.57 3.63
N ARG A 120 -0.88 11.88 2.61
CA ARG A 120 -1.96 12.35 1.73
C ARG A 120 -2.85 11.19 1.30
N ARG A 121 -4.13 11.48 1.07
CA ARG A 121 -5.03 10.56 0.36
C ARG A 121 -4.63 10.40 -1.10
N LEU A 122 -5.13 9.36 -1.76
CA LEU A 122 -4.79 9.03 -3.14
C LEU A 122 -5.13 10.17 -4.11
N ALA A 123 -6.35 10.68 -4.08
CA ALA A 123 -6.79 11.69 -5.03
C ALA A 123 -5.98 12.99 -4.96
N PRO A 124 -5.75 13.62 -3.78
CA PRO A 124 -4.88 14.79 -3.71
C PRO A 124 -3.42 14.49 -4.06
N LEU A 125 -2.91 13.30 -3.75
CA LEU A 125 -1.55 12.90 -4.17
C LEU A 125 -1.41 12.87 -5.70
N LEU A 126 -2.46 12.46 -6.41
CA LEU A 126 -2.55 12.42 -7.87
C LEU A 126 -3.07 13.72 -8.50
N ASN A 127 -3.07 14.83 -7.76
CA ASN A 127 -3.61 16.11 -8.21
C ASN A 127 -5.09 16.04 -8.68
N GLY A 128 -5.86 15.15 -8.10
CA GLY A 128 -7.27 14.94 -8.46
C GLY A 128 -7.48 14.30 -9.83
N ASP A 129 -6.44 13.78 -10.49
CA ASP A 129 -6.59 13.16 -11.81
C ASP A 129 -7.32 11.82 -11.73
N PRO A 130 -8.55 11.72 -12.25
CA PRO A 130 -9.35 10.50 -12.18
C PRO A 130 -8.80 9.38 -13.10
N ARG A 131 -7.94 9.70 -14.06
CA ARG A 131 -7.34 8.70 -14.95
C ARG A 131 -6.24 7.94 -14.19
N SER A 132 -5.37 8.65 -13.51
CA SER A 132 -4.34 8.05 -12.65
C SER A 132 -4.96 7.27 -11.50
N ASN A 133 -6.05 7.77 -10.89
CA ASN A 133 -6.79 7.06 -9.86
C ASN A 133 -7.31 5.71 -10.39
N ARG A 134 -8.01 5.72 -11.54
CA ARG A 134 -8.51 4.47 -12.17
C ARG A 134 -7.39 3.53 -12.57
N LEU A 135 -6.26 4.06 -13.09
CA LEU A 135 -5.10 3.25 -13.46
C LEU A 135 -4.55 2.48 -12.26
N LEU A 136 -4.29 3.18 -11.15
CA LEU A 136 -3.74 2.55 -9.95
C LEU A 136 -4.69 1.50 -9.35
N HIS A 137 -6.00 1.79 -9.26
CA HIS A 137 -6.98 0.80 -8.85
C HIS A 137 -7.01 -0.40 -9.80
N GLY A 138 -7.03 -0.15 -11.13
CA GLY A 138 -6.95 -1.22 -12.13
C GLY A 138 -5.73 -2.11 -11.95
N LEU A 139 -4.58 -1.52 -11.62
CA LEU A 139 -3.35 -2.27 -11.39
C LEU A 139 -3.48 -3.20 -10.16
N ILE A 140 -3.91 -2.70 -8.99
CA ILE A 140 -4.01 -3.57 -7.80
C ILE A 140 -5.07 -4.68 -7.96
N TYR A 141 -6.08 -4.49 -8.79
CA TYR A 141 -7.06 -5.53 -9.13
C TYR A 141 -6.55 -6.54 -10.16
N SER A 142 -5.47 -6.22 -10.88
CA SER A 142 -4.89 -7.07 -11.93
C SER A 142 -3.65 -7.82 -11.47
N LEU A 143 -3.00 -7.38 -10.40
CA LEU A 143 -1.79 -7.98 -9.88
C LEU A 143 -2.09 -9.17 -8.96
N PRO A 144 -1.17 -10.15 -8.86
CA PRO A 144 -1.30 -11.25 -7.92
C PRO A 144 -1.33 -10.77 -6.47
N GLY A 145 -2.45 -10.97 -5.78
CA GLY A 145 -2.62 -10.55 -4.40
C GLY A 145 -4.07 -10.25 -4.03
N MET A 146 -4.25 -9.70 -2.85
CA MET A 146 -5.54 -9.26 -2.34
C MET A 146 -5.61 -7.72 -2.45
N PRO A 147 -6.37 -7.15 -3.36
CA PRO A 147 -6.52 -5.69 -3.46
C PRO A 147 -7.18 -5.15 -2.19
N CYS A 148 -6.57 -4.12 -1.60
CA CYS A 148 -7.08 -3.45 -0.41
C CYS A 148 -7.40 -2.00 -0.73
N LEU A 149 -8.67 -1.64 -0.69
CA LEU A 149 -9.12 -0.26 -0.84
C LEU A 149 -9.11 0.45 0.51
N TYR A 150 -8.53 1.63 0.52
CA TYR A 150 -8.73 2.56 1.61
C TYR A 150 -10.02 3.34 1.34
N TYR A 151 -10.96 3.30 2.28
CA TYR A 151 -12.30 3.86 2.11
C TYR A 151 -12.28 5.31 1.60
N GLY A 152 -13.07 5.58 0.58
CA GLY A 152 -13.20 6.89 -0.04
C GLY A 152 -12.17 7.20 -1.13
N ASP A 153 -11.10 6.43 -1.30
CA ASP A 153 -10.15 6.63 -2.40
C ASP A 153 -10.81 6.31 -3.75
N GLU A 154 -11.74 5.36 -3.79
CA GLU A 154 -12.59 5.02 -4.94
C GLU A 154 -13.51 6.18 -5.35
N LEU A 155 -13.89 7.04 -4.40
CA LEU A 155 -14.70 8.24 -4.63
C LEU A 155 -13.84 9.48 -4.91
N GLY A 156 -12.52 9.37 -4.76
CA GLY A 156 -11.63 10.52 -4.88
C GLY A 156 -11.68 11.47 -3.68
N MET A 157 -11.94 10.96 -2.48
CA MET A 157 -11.92 11.77 -1.27
C MET A 157 -10.58 12.48 -1.08
N GLY A 158 -10.67 13.75 -0.65
CA GLY A 158 -9.51 14.58 -0.33
C GLY A 158 -9.07 14.50 1.12
N ASP A 159 -7.94 15.15 1.39
CA ASP A 159 -7.49 15.42 2.75
C ASP A 159 -8.32 16.53 3.38
N TRP A 160 -8.42 16.55 4.71
CA TRP A 160 -9.04 17.65 5.44
C TRP A 160 -7.96 18.61 5.96
N PRO A 161 -7.80 19.78 5.35
CA PRO A 161 -6.82 20.77 5.81
C PRO A 161 -7.18 21.28 7.20
N GLY A 162 -6.19 21.48 8.05
CA GLY A 162 -6.37 21.99 9.41
C GLY A 162 -6.33 20.94 10.51
N LEU A 163 -6.40 19.67 10.18
CA LEU A 163 -6.06 18.58 11.10
C LEU A 163 -4.55 18.34 11.14
N ARG A 164 -4.08 17.63 12.18
CA ARG A 164 -2.65 17.40 12.40
C ARG A 164 -2.33 15.90 12.33
N ASP A 165 -1.05 15.61 12.25
CA ASP A 165 -0.55 14.24 12.19
C ASP A 165 -1.19 13.47 11.00
N ARG A 166 -1.75 12.31 11.22
CA ARG A 166 -2.40 11.45 10.22
C ARG A 166 -3.89 11.75 10.02
N ASP A 167 -4.48 12.57 10.88
CA ASP A 167 -5.92 12.86 10.87
C ASP A 167 -6.44 13.49 9.57
N PRO A 168 -5.65 14.27 8.80
CA PRO A 168 -6.10 14.79 7.52
C PRO A 168 -6.60 13.73 6.54
N ASN A 169 -6.05 12.52 6.57
CA ASN A 169 -6.43 11.42 5.68
C ASN A 169 -7.36 10.38 6.33
N ARG A 170 -7.78 10.61 7.59
CA ARG A 170 -8.64 9.70 8.40
C ARG A 170 -10.04 10.23 8.62
N THR A 171 -10.47 11.18 7.82
CA THR A 171 -11.81 11.78 7.94
C THR A 171 -12.90 10.74 7.70
N PRO A 172 -14.10 10.90 8.29
CA PRO A 172 -15.22 10.00 8.05
C PRO A 172 -15.55 9.84 6.57
N MET A 173 -16.09 8.67 6.21
CA MET A 173 -16.55 8.40 4.83
C MET A 173 -17.62 9.42 4.41
N ALA A 174 -17.47 9.96 3.21
CA ALA A 174 -18.51 10.80 2.60
C ALA A 174 -19.61 9.89 2.02
N TRP A 175 -20.73 9.77 2.74
CA TRP A 175 -21.89 8.97 2.32
C TRP A 175 -22.89 9.75 1.45
N THR A 176 -22.76 11.05 1.45
CA THR A 176 -23.57 11.98 0.62
C THR A 176 -22.66 12.94 -0.12
N PRO A 177 -23.07 13.45 -1.29
CA PRO A 177 -22.32 14.46 -2.03
C PRO A 177 -22.10 15.74 -1.23
#